data_2daa7eae2ce7667f97a307e40712f2d5
#
_entry.id   2daa7eae2ce7667f97a307e40712f2d5
#
_cell.length_a   1.000
_cell.length_b   1.000
_cell.length_c   1.000
_cell.angle_alpha   90.00
_cell.angle_beta   90.00
_cell.angle_gamma   90.00
#
_symmetry.space_group_name_H-M   'P 1'
#
loop_
_entity.id
_entity.type
_entity.pdbx_description
1 polymer ?
#
loop_
_entity_poly.entity_id
_entity_poly.type
_entity_poly.pdbx_seq_one_letter_code
_entity_poly.pdbx_strand_id
1 'polypeptide(L)'
;MANVERGQVTIMLDKERTLKFTLNTLIDVEDALGFSLASLGDNISIRVMRTLLTAGLRHEDKDLTEEMVGEYITMDNMEDVQKALASAMGDTKN
;
A
#
# COMPACT_ATOMS: atom_id res chain seq x y z
N MET A 1 -9.11 18.95 0.61
CA MET A 1 -8.56 18.41 -0.31
C MET A 1 -7.46 17.59 0.04
N ALA A 2 -7.46 16.58 -0.43
CA ALA A 2 -6.45 15.68 -0.09
C ALA A 2 -5.17 16.17 -0.63
N ASN A 3 -4.21 16.16 0.16
CA ASN A 3 -2.92 16.46 -0.27
C ASN A 3 -2.26 15.20 -0.57
N VAL A 4 -2.05 14.92 -1.81
CA VAL A 4 -1.35 13.73 -2.19
C VAL A 4 0.09 14.11 -2.39
N GLU A 5 0.92 13.68 -1.45
CA GLU A 5 2.32 13.91 -1.60
C GLU A 5 2.93 12.63 -2.07
N ARG A 6 4.10 12.73 -2.69
CA ARG A 6 4.77 11.55 -3.13
C ARG A 6 4.92 10.58 -2.01
N GLY A 7 4.49 9.37 -2.21
CA GLY A 7 4.62 8.32 -1.21
C GLY A 7 3.58 8.35 -0.11
N GLN A 8 2.59 9.21 -0.22
CA GLN A 8 1.63 9.35 0.85
C GLN A 8 0.24 9.62 0.29
N VAL A 9 -0.74 8.83 0.71
CA VAL A 9 -2.11 9.02 0.25
C VAL A 9 -3.07 8.47 1.29
N THR A 10 -4.22 9.10 1.42
CA THR A 10 -5.23 8.71 2.40
C THR A 10 -6.28 7.82 1.74
N ILE A 11 -6.64 6.75 2.42
CA ILE A 11 -7.69 5.86 1.94
C ILE A 11 -8.63 5.51 3.08
N MET A 12 -9.81 5.04 2.71
CA MET A 12 -10.80 4.62 3.70
C MET A 12 -10.85 3.11 3.73
N LEU A 13 -10.49 2.52 4.84
CA LEU A 13 -10.56 1.08 5.02
C LEU A 13 -11.54 0.81 6.15
N ASP A 14 -11.08 0.33 7.29
CA ASP A 14 -11.95 0.20 8.45
C ASP A 14 -12.23 1.60 9.01
N LYS A 15 -11.32 2.50 8.73
CA LYS A 15 -11.44 3.90 9.07
C LYS A 15 -10.51 4.62 8.13
N GLU A 16 -10.43 5.92 8.24
CA GLU A 16 -9.52 6.66 7.38
C GLU A 16 -8.08 6.34 7.78
N ARG A 17 -7.29 5.94 6.82
CA ARG A 17 -5.89 5.61 7.07
C ARG A 17 -5.02 6.25 6.01
N THR A 18 -3.77 6.49 6.34
CA THR A 18 -2.83 7.10 5.42
C THR A 18 -1.75 6.10 5.06
N LEU A 19 -1.63 5.84 3.77
CA LEU A 19 -0.54 5.02 3.26
C LEU A 19 0.69 5.89 3.13
N LYS A 20 1.83 5.38 3.54
CA LYS A 20 3.06 6.13 3.42
C LYS A 20 4.19 5.19 3.02
N PHE A 21 4.81 5.49 1.90
CA PHE A 21 5.91 4.68 1.40
C PHE A 21 7.19 5.49 1.37
N THR A 22 8.12 5.10 2.21
CA THR A 22 9.47 5.66 2.18
C THR A 22 10.39 4.57 1.66
N LEU A 23 11.63 4.90 1.48
CA LEU A 23 12.60 3.89 1.05
C LEU A 23 12.63 2.72 2.03
N ASN A 24 12.59 3.02 3.32
CA ASN A 24 12.61 1.96 4.32
C ASN A 24 11.37 1.08 4.19
N THR A 25 10.21 1.68 3.94
CA THR A 25 8.99 0.92 3.77
C THR A 25 9.12 -0.02 2.57
N LEU A 26 9.68 0.49 1.48
CA LEU A 26 9.83 -0.33 0.28
C LEU A 26 10.80 -1.47 0.49
N ILE A 27 11.84 -1.25 1.28
CA ILE A 27 12.78 -2.32 1.62
C ILE A 27 12.06 -3.39 2.43
N ASP A 28 11.22 -2.97 3.37
CA ASP A 28 10.45 -3.93 4.16
C ASP A 28 9.56 -4.78 3.27
N VAL A 29 8.97 -4.16 2.25
CA VAL A 29 8.13 -4.89 1.31
C VAL A 29 8.96 -5.93 0.56
N GLU A 30 10.12 -5.55 0.08
CA GLU A 30 10.97 -6.48 -0.66
C GLU A 30 11.40 -7.64 0.22
N ASP A 31 11.70 -7.36 1.48
CA ASP A 31 12.05 -8.42 2.41
C ASP A 31 10.89 -9.39 2.60
N ALA A 32 9.69 -8.86 2.72
CA ALA A 32 8.52 -9.70 2.92
C ALA A 32 8.18 -10.52 1.68
N LEU A 33 8.40 -9.94 0.50
CA LEU A 33 8.08 -10.63 -0.75
C LEU A 33 9.16 -11.60 -1.17
N GLY A 34 10.39 -11.30 -0.82
CA GLY A 34 11.48 -12.16 -1.22
C GLY A 34 12.04 -11.86 -2.59
N PHE A 35 11.64 -10.75 -3.19
CA PHE A 35 12.20 -10.35 -4.47
C PHE A 35 12.07 -8.85 -4.63
N SER A 36 12.74 -8.34 -5.63
CA SER A 36 12.82 -6.91 -5.87
C SER A 36 11.52 -6.35 -6.41
N LEU A 37 11.12 -5.17 -5.93
CA LEU A 37 9.94 -4.51 -6.46
C LEU A 37 10.09 -4.21 -7.94
N ALA A 38 11.32 -3.99 -8.40
CA ALA A 38 11.54 -3.70 -9.80
C ALA A 38 11.10 -4.84 -10.70
N SER A 39 11.10 -6.07 -10.17
CA SER A 39 10.72 -7.20 -10.99
C SER A 39 9.22 -7.38 -11.11
N LEU A 40 8.42 -6.57 -10.40
CA LEU A 40 6.98 -6.68 -10.50
C LEU A 40 6.44 -6.11 -11.80
N GLY A 41 7.07 -5.07 -12.29
CA GLY A 41 6.55 -4.38 -13.44
C GLY A 41 5.15 -3.88 -13.16
N ASP A 42 4.22 -4.19 -14.03
CA ASP A 42 2.85 -3.78 -13.83
C ASP A 42 2.00 -4.86 -13.20
N ASN A 43 2.62 -5.99 -12.88
CA ASN A 43 1.83 -7.09 -12.35
C ASN A 43 1.83 -7.10 -10.85
N ILE A 44 0.78 -6.63 -10.26
CA ILE A 44 0.65 -6.64 -8.81
C ILE A 44 -0.46 -7.59 -8.46
N SER A 45 -0.10 -8.74 -7.92
CA SER A 45 -1.09 -9.71 -7.52
C SER A 45 -1.77 -9.24 -6.24
N ILE A 46 -2.86 -9.91 -5.91
CA ILE A 46 -3.60 -9.57 -4.69
C ILE A 46 -2.72 -9.76 -3.47
N ARG A 47 -1.88 -10.78 -3.49
CA ARG A 47 -0.98 -11.01 -2.36
C ARG A 47 0.03 -9.88 -2.23
N VAL A 48 0.60 -9.44 -3.33
CA VAL A 48 1.55 -8.33 -3.32
C VAL A 48 0.87 -7.07 -2.84
N MET A 49 -0.37 -6.85 -3.27
CA MET A 49 -1.12 -5.68 -2.86
C MET A 49 -1.30 -5.67 -1.34
N ARG A 50 -1.62 -6.82 -0.75
CA ARG A 50 -1.80 -6.89 0.69
C ARG A 50 -0.51 -6.56 1.42
N THR A 51 0.61 -7.07 0.93
CA THR A 51 1.90 -6.80 1.54
C THR A 51 2.24 -5.32 1.45
N LEU A 52 2.00 -4.71 0.30
CA LEU A 52 2.26 -3.29 0.12
C LEU A 52 1.41 -2.45 1.08
N LEU A 53 0.13 -2.77 1.16
CA LEU A 53 -0.76 -2.03 2.05
C LEU A 53 -0.34 -2.15 3.49
N THR A 54 -0.01 -3.35 3.92
CA THR A 54 0.38 -3.55 5.30
C THR A 54 1.61 -2.73 5.64
N ALA A 55 2.60 -2.77 4.77
CA ALA A 55 3.82 -2.01 5.02
C ALA A 55 3.54 -0.51 5.04
N GLY A 56 2.69 -0.04 4.12
CA GLY A 56 2.41 1.38 4.04
C GLY A 56 1.57 1.90 5.20
N LEU A 57 0.86 1.01 5.89
CA LEU A 57 0.01 1.43 7.01
C LEU A 57 0.71 1.29 8.35
N ARG A 58 1.80 0.56 8.42
CA ARG A 58 2.44 0.30 9.71
C ARG A 58 3.04 1.53 10.36
N HIS A 59 3.24 2.59 9.61
CA HIS A 59 3.74 3.78 10.24
C HIS A 59 2.73 4.36 11.21
N GLU A 60 1.45 4.06 11.01
CA GLU A 60 0.41 4.52 11.91
C GLU A 60 0.10 3.50 12.98
N ASP A 61 0.23 2.23 12.66
CA ASP A 61 -0.16 1.19 13.57
C ASP A 61 0.77 -0.01 13.39
N LYS A 62 1.75 -0.11 14.24
CA LYS A 62 2.75 -1.16 14.12
C LYS A 62 2.21 -2.56 14.34
N ASP A 63 1.06 -2.66 14.97
CA ASP A 63 0.49 -3.97 15.26
C ASP A 63 -0.29 -4.56 14.10
N LEU A 64 -0.44 -3.84 13.01
CA LEU A 64 -1.18 -4.36 11.88
C LEU A 64 -0.47 -5.55 11.27
N THR A 65 -1.24 -6.58 10.96
CA THR A 65 -0.73 -7.75 10.27
C THR A 65 -1.35 -7.80 8.90
N GLU A 66 -0.77 -8.61 8.02
CA GLU A 66 -1.33 -8.76 6.68
C GLU A 66 -2.74 -9.33 6.73
N GLU A 67 -2.98 -10.21 7.69
CA GLU A 67 -4.31 -10.79 7.81
C GLU A 67 -5.33 -9.73 8.20
N MET A 68 -4.99 -8.86 9.13
CA MET A 68 -5.88 -7.78 9.52
C MET A 68 -6.18 -6.86 8.35
N VAL A 69 -5.14 -6.47 7.64
CA VAL A 69 -5.31 -5.57 6.52
C VAL A 69 -6.16 -6.23 5.44
N GLY A 70 -5.97 -7.53 5.23
CA GLY A 70 -6.77 -8.24 4.25
C GLY A 70 -8.25 -8.23 4.57
N GLU A 71 -8.59 -8.18 5.86
CA GLU A 71 -10.01 -8.14 6.24
C GLU A 71 -10.62 -6.76 5.98
N TYR A 72 -9.82 -5.73 5.89
CA TYR A 72 -10.33 -4.39 5.65
C TYR A 72 -10.67 -4.15 4.19
N ILE A 73 -10.20 -5.01 3.30
CA ILE A 73 -10.39 -4.82 1.87
C ILE A 73 -11.41 -5.79 1.35
N THR A 74 -12.45 -5.24 0.75
CA THR A 74 -13.54 -6.06 0.20
C THR A 74 -13.65 -5.74 -1.27
N MET A 75 -14.54 -6.43 -1.94
CA MET A 75 -14.77 -6.14 -3.35
C MET A 75 -15.27 -4.72 -3.54
N ASP A 76 -15.92 -4.18 -2.53
CA ASP A 76 -16.47 -2.83 -2.64
C ASP A 76 -15.40 -1.75 -2.69
N ASN A 77 -14.30 -1.93 -1.97
CA ASN A 77 -13.27 -0.89 -1.94
C ASN A 77 -11.98 -1.28 -2.64
N MET A 78 -11.96 -2.43 -3.26
CA MET A 78 -10.74 -2.94 -3.91
C MET A 78 -10.22 -1.97 -4.96
N GLU A 79 -11.10 -1.42 -5.77
CA GLU A 79 -10.68 -0.53 -6.83
C GLU A 79 -10.07 0.74 -6.27
N ASP A 80 -10.68 1.28 -5.22
CA ASP A 80 -10.15 2.48 -4.59
C ASP A 80 -8.80 2.22 -3.97
N VAL A 81 -8.63 1.03 -3.40
CA VAL A 81 -7.37 0.66 -2.80
C VAL A 81 -6.28 0.56 -3.86
N GLN A 82 -6.60 -0.02 -5.01
CA GLN A 82 -5.64 -0.13 -6.09
C GLN A 82 -5.19 1.24 -6.57
N LYS A 83 -6.13 2.16 -6.70
CA LYS A 83 -5.80 3.51 -7.13
C LYS A 83 -4.94 4.22 -6.10
N ALA A 84 -5.24 4.02 -4.83
CA ALA A 84 -4.47 4.65 -3.77
C ALA A 84 -3.04 4.13 -3.76
N LEU A 85 -2.87 2.83 -3.97
CA LEU A 85 -1.54 2.26 -4.02
C LEU A 85 -0.73 2.85 -5.17
N ALA A 86 -1.35 2.95 -6.33
CA ALA A 86 -0.65 3.50 -7.48
C ALA A 86 -0.20 4.93 -7.21
N SER A 87 -1.07 5.72 -6.59
CA SER A 87 -0.72 7.09 -6.26
C SER A 87 0.40 7.17 -5.24
N ALA A 88 0.31 6.34 -4.21
CA ALA A 88 1.29 6.38 -3.14
C ALA A 88 2.65 5.88 -3.60
N MET A 89 2.65 4.97 -4.56
CA MET A 89 3.90 4.42 -5.06
C MET A 89 4.60 5.38 -6.04
N GLY A 90 4.01 6.55 -6.23
CA GLY A 90 4.71 7.51 -7.04
C GLY A 90 4.45 7.40 -8.50
N ASP A 91 3.31 7.01 -8.86
CA ASP A 91 2.97 6.93 -10.17
C ASP A 91 2.73 8.26 -10.64
N THR A 92 3.61 8.88 -10.94
CA THR A 92 3.43 10.06 -11.15
C THR A 92 3.49 10.40 -12.48
N LYS A 93 3.31 10.14 -13.18
CA LYS A 93 3.40 10.46 -14.31
C LYS A 93 3.10 11.55 -14.52
N ASN A 94 3.38 12.18 -14.57
CA ASN A 94 3.22 13.28 -14.78
C ASN A 94 3.19 13.75 -15.11
#